data_5b93ef686d081830b4f4674e9ae6e781
#
_entry.id   5b93ef686d081830b4f4674e9ae6e781
#
_cell.length_a   1.000
_cell.length_b   1.000
_cell.length_c   1.000
_cell.angle_alpha   90.00
_cell.angle_beta   90.00
_cell.angle_gamma   90.00
#
_symmetry.space_group_name_H-M   'P 1'
#
loop_
_entity.id
_entity.type
_entity.pdbx_description
1 polymer ?
#
loop_
_entity_poly.entity_id
_entity_poly.type
_entity_poly.pdbx_seq_one_letter_code
_entity_poly.pdbx_strand_id
1 'polypeptide(L)'
;MALNVPKRWQRKNGLQRPLSPAQIILLVIFVFGAVAGFGIFLPDIPGLWQTVGYTCLTVMYVWDFISYVLAVSINPSSGGEQNSMWNPVKCVWDSKTHCCHVGRHESVQGINFFCKTCNKLVEHHDHHCEWLNTCIGGRNYCFFFNTIVSGLLIALQLSVMACYIISVYYTLPYSRGTDTMAEIATMLLKARGQSLPLLPGELAAIVTFAIASVSAAIYTLVFAVLGTFIIFHIRLYCIGMSTSEYIFTGRKRRMQEEENVDVEACKTELSDKDFETVKDNSQ
;
A
#
# COMPACT_ATOMS: atom_id res chain seq x y z
N MET A 1 -11.14 2.00 46.80
CA MET A 1 -11.92 1.24 45.81
C MET A 1 -11.37 1.60 44.43
N ALA A 2 -10.53 0.76 43.83
CA ALA A 2 -10.03 0.99 42.49
C ALA A 2 -11.16 0.72 41.50
N LEU A 3 -11.59 1.74 40.76
CA LEU A 3 -12.55 1.60 39.67
C LEU A 3 -11.97 0.66 38.62
N ASN A 4 -12.59 -0.50 38.46
CA ASN A 4 -12.25 -1.49 37.46
C ASN A 4 -12.70 -0.96 36.10
N VAL A 5 -11.89 -0.08 35.48
CA VAL A 5 -12.17 0.45 34.14
C VAL A 5 -11.96 -0.72 33.17
N PRO A 6 -12.96 -1.14 32.39
CA PRO A 6 -12.81 -2.24 31.46
C PRO A 6 -11.68 -1.91 30.49
N LYS A 7 -10.74 -2.85 30.35
CA LYS A 7 -9.56 -2.72 29.47
C LYS A 7 -10.08 -2.52 28.04
N ARG A 8 -10.09 -1.28 27.55
CA ARG A 8 -10.55 -0.98 26.19
C ARG A 8 -9.75 -1.83 25.19
N TRP A 9 -10.47 -2.42 24.26
CA TRP A 9 -9.87 -3.21 23.19
C TRP A 9 -8.80 -2.38 22.45
N GLN A 10 -7.65 -3.01 22.20
CA GLN A 10 -6.54 -2.42 21.43
C GLN A 10 -6.05 -3.45 20.44
N ARG A 11 -5.86 -3.00 19.18
CA ARG A 11 -5.24 -3.85 18.17
C ARG A 11 -3.73 -3.97 18.42
N LYS A 12 -3.26 -5.17 18.71
CA LYS A 12 -1.83 -5.42 18.97
C LYS A 12 -1.04 -5.63 17.68
N ASN A 13 -1.62 -6.34 16.71
CA ASN A 13 -0.99 -6.67 15.43
C ASN A 13 -2.03 -6.73 14.29
N GLY A 14 -1.56 -6.83 13.04
CA GLY A 14 -2.41 -6.84 11.86
C GLY A 14 -3.17 -8.15 11.62
N LEU A 15 -2.83 -9.23 12.33
CA LEU A 15 -3.52 -10.52 12.20
C LEU A 15 -4.77 -10.62 13.08
N GLN A 16 -5.00 -9.67 13.97
CA GLN A 16 -6.19 -9.65 14.82
C GLN A 16 -7.45 -9.33 14.01
N ARG A 17 -8.50 -10.12 14.25
CA ARG A 17 -9.82 -9.89 13.65
C ARG A 17 -10.49 -8.63 14.20
N PRO A 18 -11.31 -7.93 13.39
CA PRO A 18 -11.61 -8.22 11.99
C PRO A 18 -10.41 -7.89 11.07
N LEU A 19 -10.21 -8.70 10.02
CA LEU A 19 -9.27 -8.38 8.96
C LEU A 19 -9.84 -7.22 8.12
N SER A 20 -8.98 -6.37 7.60
CA SER A 20 -9.43 -5.31 6.69
C SER A 20 -9.74 -5.88 5.30
N PRO A 21 -10.71 -5.32 4.56
CA PRO A 21 -10.95 -5.71 3.17
C PRO A 21 -9.71 -5.57 2.28
N ALA A 22 -8.93 -4.50 2.47
CA ALA A 22 -7.68 -4.27 1.75
C ALA A 22 -6.66 -5.40 2.00
N GLN A 23 -6.52 -5.85 3.23
CA GLN A 23 -5.64 -6.97 3.59
C GLN A 23 -6.05 -8.27 2.89
N ILE A 24 -7.36 -8.55 2.81
CA ILE A 24 -7.88 -9.74 2.13
C ILE A 24 -7.58 -9.64 0.63
N ILE A 25 -7.82 -8.49 0.00
CA ILE A 25 -7.51 -8.26 -1.42
C ILE A 25 -6.01 -8.47 -1.68
N LEU A 26 -5.13 -7.93 -0.81
CA LEU A 26 -3.69 -8.13 -0.93
C LEU A 26 -3.30 -9.61 -0.91
N LEU A 27 -3.85 -10.38 0.03
CA LEU A 27 -3.58 -11.81 0.14
C LEU A 27 -4.09 -12.59 -1.09
N VAL A 28 -5.26 -12.22 -1.63
CA VAL A 28 -5.79 -12.83 -2.86
C VAL A 28 -4.88 -12.53 -4.06
N ILE A 29 -4.43 -11.29 -4.23
CA ILE A 29 -3.50 -10.89 -5.31
C ILE A 29 -2.17 -11.64 -5.17
N PHE A 30 -1.64 -11.76 -3.94
CA PHE A 30 -0.40 -12.49 -3.64
C PHE A 30 -0.50 -13.97 -4.03
N VAL A 31 -1.57 -14.67 -3.61
CA VAL A 31 -1.81 -16.09 -3.94
C VAL A 31 -2.05 -16.27 -5.44
N PHE A 32 -2.85 -15.39 -6.06
CA PHE A 32 -3.10 -15.43 -7.50
C PHE A 32 -1.79 -15.33 -8.30
N GLY A 33 -0.89 -14.40 -7.92
CA GLY A 33 0.42 -14.25 -8.55
C GLY A 33 1.32 -15.48 -8.38
N ALA A 34 1.29 -16.10 -7.20
CA ALA A 34 2.05 -17.35 -6.99
C ALA A 34 1.55 -18.46 -7.91
N VAL A 35 0.24 -18.67 -7.98
CA VAL A 35 -0.37 -19.69 -8.85
C VAL A 35 -0.07 -19.40 -10.33
N ALA A 36 -0.26 -18.15 -10.76
CA ALA A 36 0.01 -17.77 -12.15
C ALA A 36 1.51 -17.88 -12.50
N GLY A 37 2.38 -17.34 -11.66
CA GLY A 37 3.82 -17.34 -11.89
C GLY A 37 4.43 -18.75 -11.89
N PHE A 38 4.27 -19.48 -10.79
CA PHE A 38 4.89 -20.80 -10.64
C PHE A 38 4.18 -21.90 -11.41
N GLY A 39 2.84 -21.84 -11.51
CA GLY A 39 2.05 -22.91 -12.12
C GLY A 39 1.77 -22.73 -13.60
N ILE A 40 1.79 -21.51 -14.12
CA ILE A 40 1.39 -21.22 -15.49
C ILE A 40 2.52 -20.61 -16.31
N PHE A 41 3.13 -19.50 -15.85
CA PHE A 41 4.08 -18.75 -16.67
C PHE A 41 5.46 -19.39 -16.74
N LEU A 42 6.02 -19.78 -15.61
CA LEU A 42 7.37 -20.37 -15.56
C LEU A 42 7.48 -21.70 -16.31
N PRO A 43 6.49 -22.61 -16.30
CA PRO A 43 6.54 -23.80 -17.15
C PRO A 43 6.64 -23.51 -18.64
N ASP A 44 6.17 -22.33 -19.10
CA ASP A 44 6.17 -21.92 -20.51
C ASP A 44 7.44 -21.18 -20.95
N ILE A 45 8.32 -20.84 -20.01
CA ILE A 45 9.60 -20.19 -20.29
C ILE A 45 10.66 -21.26 -20.57
N PRO A 46 11.35 -21.23 -21.73
CA PRO A 46 12.28 -22.30 -22.10
C PRO A 46 13.68 -22.14 -21.47
N GLY A 47 14.34 -23.28 -21.24
CA GLY A 47 15.77 -23.39 -20.99
C GLY A 47 16.24 -22.69 -19.71
N LEU A 48 17.38 -22.03 -19.77
CA LEU A 48 18.02 -21.37 -18.63
C LEU A 48 17.12 -20.32 -17.98
N TRP A 49 16.33 -19.58 -18.75
CA TRP A 49 15.44 -18.54 -18.23
C TRP A 49 14.34 -19.07 -17.33
N GLN A 50 13.93 -20.32 -17.53
CA GLN A 50 12.99 -20.99 -16.63
C GLN A 50 13.59 -21.15 -15.23
N THR A 51 14.83 -21.67 -15.15
CA THR A 51 15.52 -21.85 -13.87
C THR A 51 15.78 -20.51 -13.17
N VAL A 52 16.24 -19.51 -13.92
CA VAL A 52 16.44 -18.15 -13.40
C VAL A 52 15.10 -17.58 -12.88
N GLY A 53 14.03 -17.74 -13.67
CA GLY A 53 12.70 -17.28 -13.28
C GLY A 53 12.19 -17.90 -11.99
N TYR A 54 12.29 -19.24 -11.86
CA TYR A 54 11.93 -19.94 -10.62
C TYR A 54 12.74 -19.47 -9.43
N THR A 55 14.06 -19.34 -9.60
CA THR A 55 14.95 -18.91 -8.50
C THR A 55 14.61 -17.48 -8.06
N CYS A 56 14.54 -16.53 -8.99
CA CYS A 56 14.24 -15.13 -8.69
C CYS A 56 12.85 -14.98 -8.04
N LEU A 57 11.84 -15.60 -8.63
CA LEU A 57 10.48 -15.50 -8.11
C LEU A 57 10.38 -16.11 -6.69
N THR A 58 11.00 -17.26 -6.45
CA THR A 58 11.02 -17.90 -5.13
C THR A 58 11.68 -16.99 -4.09
N VAL A 59 12.85 -16.44 -4.39
CA VAL A 59 13.57 -15.54 -3.48
C VAL A 59 12.71 -14.32 -3.15
N MET A 60 12.08 -13.69 -4.16
CA MET A 60 11.23 -12.52 -3.94
C MET A 60 9.98 -12.84 -3.11
N TYR A 61 9.31 -13.96 -3.39
CA TYR A 61 8.14 -14.38 -2.60
C TYR A 61 8.49 -14.72 -1.14
N VAL A 62 9.62 -15.40 -0.91
CA VAL A 62 10.10 -15.71 0.45
C VAL A 62 10.44 -14.40 1.19
N TRP A 63 11.16 -13.50 0.54
CA TRP A 63 11.49 -12.18 1.11
C TRP A 63 10.25 -11.39 1.46
N ASP A 64 9.29 -11.29 0.52
CA ASP A 64 8.04 -10.56 0.73
C ASP A 64 7.21 -11.17 1.87
N PHE A 65 7.06 -12.49 1.87
CA PHE A 65 6.33 -13.20 2.93
C PHE A 65 6.93 -12.95 4.32
N ILE A 66 8.24 -13.05 4.46
CA ILE A 66 8.93 -12.79 5.75
C ILE A 66 8.72 -11.33 6.15
N SER A 67 8.94 -10.39 5.24
CA SER A 67 8.78 -8.95 5.49
C SER A 67 7.34 -8.61 5.88
N TYR A 68 6.36 -9.16 5.17
CA TYR A 68 4.94 -9.00 5.47
C TYR A 68 4.60 -9.53 6.87
N VAL A 69 4.99 -10.77 7.17
CA VAL A 69 4.72 -11.39 8.48
C VAL A 69 5.32 -10.57 9.62
N LEU A 70 6.54 -10.08 9.46
CA LEU A 70 7.18 -9.23 10.46
C LEU A 70 6.49 -7.87 10.59
N ALA A 71 6.14 -7.23 9.45
CA ALA A 71 5.44 -5.95 9.45
C ALA A 71 4.08 -6.00 10.16
N VAL A 72 3.31 -7.08 9.95
CA VAL A 72 1.98 -7.23 10.58
C VAL A 72 2.04 -7.72 12.02
N SER A 73 3.09 -8.48 12.41
CA SER A 73 3.21 -9.11 13.72
C SER A 73 3.78 -8.19 14.78
N ILE A 74 4.72 -7.31 14.39
CA ILE A 74 5.38 -6.40 15.33
C ILE A 74 4.39 -5.31 15.77
N ASN A 75 4.22 -5.19 17.09
CA ASN A 75 3.41 -4.13 17.66
C ASN A 75 4.20 -2.80 17.67
N PRO A 76 3.77 -1.76 16.93
CA PRO A 76 4.47 -0.49 16.88
C PRO A 76 4.14 0.45 18.05
N SER A 77 3.33 0.02 19.03
CA SER A 77 3.08 0.86 20.22
C SER A 77 4.34 1.01 21.04
N SER A 78 4.46 2.16 21.73
CA SER A 78 5.52 2.40 22.72
C SER A 78 5.53 1.26 23.74
N GLY A 79 6.67 0.60 23.90
CA GLY A 79 6.86 -0.62 24.69
C GLY A 79 6.87 -0.41 26.21
N GLY A 80 6.16 0.55 26.74
CA GLY A 80 5.85 0.62 28.15
C GLY A 80 4.81 -0.45 28.46
N GLU A 81 5.20 -1.45 29.24
CA GLU A 81 4.26 -2.30 29.95
C GLU A 81 3.16 -1.41 30.52
N GLN A 82 1.91 -1.68 30.19
CA GLN A 82 0.73 -0.94 30.66
C GLN A 82 0.52 -1.07 32.19
N ASN A 83 1.58 -1.30 32.95
CA ASN A 83 1.60 -1.35 34.41
C ASN A 83 2.09 -0.05 35.08
N SER A 84 2.63 0.88 34.37
CA SER A 84 2.79 2.20 34.92
C SER A 84 1.55 3.01 34.62
N MET A 85 0.69 3.05 35.64
CA MET A 85 -0.09 4.21 35.99
C MET A 85 -0.12 5.24 34.85
N TRP A 86 -1.16 5.16 34.04
CA TRP A 86 -1.55 6.20 33.14
C TRP A 86 -1.46 7.54 33.90
N ASN A 87 -0.29 8.14 33.88
CA ASN A 87 -0.25 9.57 34.05
C ASN A 87 -1.08 10.07 32.88
N PRO A 88 -2.20 10.73 33.11
CA PRO A 88 -2.89 11.42 32.05
C PRO A 88 -1.98 12.57 31.62
N VAL A 89 -0.97 12.25 30.82
CA VAL A 89 -0.39 13.24 29.94
C VAL A 89 -1.60 13.71 29.18
N LYS A 90 -2.06 14.92 29.53
CA LYS A 90 -3.27 15.50 28.99
C LYS A 90 -3.15 15.42 27.47
N CYS A 91 -3.73 14.36 26.92
CA CYS A 91 -3.97 14.27 25.51
C CYS A 91 -4.98 15.37 25.22
N VAL A 92 -4.52 16.52 24.81
CA VAL A 92 -5.39 17.59 24.36
C VAL A 92 -5.88 17.16 23.00
N TRP A 93 -7.12 16.66 22.98
CA TRP A 93 -7.82 16.35 21.76
C TRP A 93 -8.09 17.65 21.00
N ASP A 94 -7.40 17.85 19.89
CA ASP A 94 -7.76 18.90 18.95
C ASP A 94 -8.87 18.38 18.01
N SER A 95 -10.07 18.92 18.20
CA SER A 95 -11.24 18.56 17.41
C SER A 95 -11.14 18.97 15.95
N LYS A 96 -10.30 19.96 15.60
CA LYS A 96 -10.10 20.43 14.23
C LYS A 96 -9.15 19.52 13.44
N THR A 97 -8.12 19.00 14.10
CA THR A 97 -7.11 18.17 13.43
C THR A 97 -7.34 16.67 13.60
N HIS A 98 -8.31 16.28 14.45
CA HIS A 98 -8.58 14.89 14.85
C HIS A 98 -7.34 14.14 15.41
N CYS A 99 -6.37 14.87 15.93
CA CYS A 99 -5.14 14.34 16.50
C CYS A 99 -5.08 14.60 18.00
N CYS A 100 -4.45 13.69 18.72
CA CYS A 100 -4.16 13.84 20.14
C CYS A 100 -2.73 14.37 20.28
N HIS A 101 -2.58 15.63 20.66
CA HIS A 101 -1.27 16.19 20.96
C HIS A 101 -0.87 15.79 22.39
N VAL A 102 0.03 14.83 22.50
CA VAL A 102 0.71 14.55 23.76
C VAL A 102 1.75 15.65 23.96
N GLY A 103 1.69 16.34 25.09
CA GLY A 103 2.49 17.50 25.40
C GLY A 103 3.95 17.36 24.97
N ARG A 104 4.41 18.39 24.31
CA ARG A 104 5.72 18.54 23.67
C ARG A 104 6.83 18.32 24.69
N HIS A 105 7.36 17.08 24.75
CA HIS A 105 8.73 16.93 25.18
C HIS A 105 9.58 17.21 23.95
N GLU A 106 10.37 18.24 24.03
CA GLU A 106 11.35 18.66 23.02
C GLU A 106 12.47 17.63 22.89
N SER A 107 12.17 16.50 22.29
CA SER A 107 13.18 15.62 21.73
C SER A 107 12.85 15.45 20.25
N VAL A 108 13.77 15.94 19.48
CA VAL A 108 13.83 16.09 18.02
C VAL A 108 13.72 14.76 17.26
N GLN A 109 12.85 13.84 17.58
CA GLN A 109 12.66 12.62 16.79
C GLN A 109 11.27 12.00 17.02
N GLY A 110 10.35 12.31 16.10
CA GLY A 110 9.15 11.51 15.89
C GLY A 110 7.95 11.88 16.78
N ILE A 111 6.87 12.25 16.12
CA ILE A 111 5.61 12.58 16.80
C ILE A 111 4.90 11.28 17.20
N ASN A 112 4.52 11.14 18.47
CA ASN A 112 3.69 10.05 18.94
C ASN A 112 2.23 10.36 18.65
N PHE A 113 1.55 9.54 17.85
CA PHE A 113 0.13 9.71 17.52
C PHE A 113 -0.73 8.61 18.12
N PHE A 114 -1.94 9.02 18.53
CA PHE A 114 -2.97 8.08 18.92
C PHE A 114 -3.79 7.66 17.70
N CYS A 115 -3.68 6.38 17.32
CA CYS A 115 -4.49 5.80 16.25
C CYS A 115 -5.86 5.37 16.79
N LYS A 116 -6.94 5.98 16.29
CA LYS A 116 -8.32 5.63 16.67
C LYS A 116 -8.69 4.20 16.25
N THR A 117 -8.30 3.79 15.04
CA THR A 117 -8.60 2.44 14.50
C THR A 117 -7.95 1.33 15.30
N CYS A 118 -6.70 1.53 15.73
CA CYS A 118 -5.99 0.55 16.57
C CYS A 118 -6.23 0.78 18.06
N ASN A 119 -6.81 1.91 18.46
CA ASN A 119 -7.01 2.36 19.83
C ASN A 119 -5.75 2.30 20.69
N LYS A 120 -4.62 2.79 20.15
CA LYS A 120 -3.32 2.79 20.80
C LYS A 120 -2.45 3.98 20.40
N LEU A 121 -1.53 4.34 21.31
CA LEU A 121 -0.47 5.31 21.04
C LEU A 121 0.66 4.59 20.29
N VAL A 122 1.12 5.17 19.20
CA VAL A 122 2.18 4.62 18.36
C VAL A 122 3.36 5.58 18.33
N GLU A 123 4.52 5.04 18.67
CA GLU A 123 5.78 5.76 18.68
C GLU A 123 6.32 5.90 17.25
N HIS A 124 6.77 7.10 16.89
CA HIS A 124 7.20 7.43 15.53
C HIS A 124 6.17 7.00 14.48
N HIS A 125 4.91 7.37 14.73
CA HIS A 125 3.80 6.97 13.87
C HIS A 125 3.96 7.52 12.46
N ASP A 126 3.92 6.64 11.46
CA ASP A 126 3.90 7.03 10.05
C ASP A 126 2.45 7.11 9.54
N HIS A 127 1.72 6.01 9.60
CA HIS A 127 0.30 5.96 9.22
C HIS A 127 -0.38 4.70 9.76
N HIS A 128 -1.73 4.66 9.70
CA HIS A 128 -2.48 3.40 9.80
C HIS A 128 -2.59 2.76 8.43
N CYS A 129 -2.05 1.56 8.28
CA CYS A 129 -2.05 0.83 7.02
C CYS A 129 -3.18 -0.20 6.99
N GLU A 130 -4.20 0.03 6.15
CA GLU A 130 -5.31 -0.91 5.99
C GLU A 130 -4.87 -2.20 5.29
N TRP A 131 -3.87 -2.15 4.39
CA TRP A 131 -3.31 -3.30 3.70
C TRP A 131 -2.60 -4.28 4.64
N LEU A 132 -2.03 -3.77 5.73
CA LEU A 132 -1.40 -4.56 6.79
C LEU A 132 -2.29 -4.67 8.03
N ASN A 133 -3.45 -3.99 8.04
CA ASN A 133 -4.41 -3.96 9.14
C ASN A 133 -3.78 -3.56 10.49
N THR A 134 -2.75 -2.72 10.45
CA THR A 134 -2.02 -2.24 11.64
C THR A 134 -1.41 -0.86 11.38
N CYS A 135 -0.98 -0.19 12.45
CA CYS A 135 -0.18 1.03 12.30
C CYS A 135 1.25 0.71 11.88
N ILE A 136 1.80 1.60 11.07
CA ILE A 136 3.22 1.65 10.75
C ILE A 136 3.85 2.74 11.60
N GLY A 137 4.93 2.38 12.27
CA GLY A 137 5.71 3.26 13.15
C GLY A 137 7.16 2.80 13.22
N GLY A 138 7.99 3.44 14.04
CA GLY A 138 9.43 3.21 14.07
C GLY A 138 9.86 1.75 14.17
N ARG A 139 9.09 0.91 14.89
CA ARG A 139 9.45 -0.51 15.13
C ARG A 139 9.21 -1.44 13.95
N ASN A 140 8.24 -1.18 13.09
CA ASN A 140 7.88 -2.04 11.95
C ASN A 140 8.03 -1.36 10.59
N TYR A 141 8.49 -0.10 10.52
CA TYR A 141 8.64 0.66 9.29
C TYR A 141 9.59 -0.03 8.28
N CYS A 142 10.72 -0.54 8.74
CA CYS A 142 11.68 -1.22 7.87
C CYS A 142 11.06 -2.45 7.19
N PHE A 143 10.32 -3.26 7.92
CA PHE A 143 9.65 -4.44 7.36
C PHE A 143 8.52 -4.06 6.40
N PHE A 144 7.75 -3.04 6.74
CA PHE A 144 6.76 -2.45 5.85
C PHE A 144 7.39 -2.00 4.52
N PHE A 145 8.49 -1.25 4.57
CA PHE A 145 9.16 -0.76 3.36
C PHE A 145 9.75 -1.90 2.53
N ASN A 146 10.33 -2.93 3.17
CA ASN A 146 10.79 -4.13 2.50
C ASN A 146 9.65 -4.89 1.78
N THR A 147 8.46 -4.98 2.39
CA THR A 147 7.28 -5.58 1.75
C THR A 147 6.86 -4.80 0.49
N ILE A 148 6.93 -3.48 0.50
CA ILE A 148 6.60 -2.69 -0.68
C ILE A 148 7.64 -2.90 -1.79
N VAL A 149 8.93 -2.94 -1.46
CA VAL A 149 10.01 -3.14 -2.43
C VAL A 149 9.97 -4.54 -3.03
N SER A 150 9.83 -5.59 -2.21
CA SER A 150 9.71 -6.96 -2.71
C SER A 150 8.43 -7.16 -3.53
N GLY A 151 7.31 -6.60 -3.09
CA GLY A 151 6.06 -6.61 -3.85
C GLY A 151 6.16 -5.91 -5.21
N LEU A 152 6.91 -4.79 -5.29
CA LEU A 152 7.20 -4.12 -6.57
C LEU A 152 7.98 -5.03 -7.53
N LEU A 153 9.01 -5.71 -7.02
CA LEU A 153 9.85 -6.61 -7.83
C LEU A 153 9.07 -7.85 -8.30
N ILE A 154 8.20 -8.41 -7.43
CA ILE A 154 7.27 -9.49 -7.80
C ILE A 154 6.33 -9.02 -8.91
N ALA A 155 5.73 -7.84 -8.76
CA ALA A 155 4.80 -7.28 -9.73
C ALA A 155 5.48 -7.04 -11.09
N LEU A 156 6.70 -6.52 -11.09
CA LEU A 156 7.51 -6.36 -12.29
C LEU A 156 7.78 -7.71 -12.97
N GLN A 157 8.25 -8.70 -12.23
CA GLN A 157 8.57 -10.02 -12.78
C GLN A 157 7.33 -10.71 -13.35
N LEU A 158 6.19 -10.68 -12.66
CA LEU A 158 4.94 -11.25 -13.13
C LEU A 158 4.38 -10.50 -14.36
N SER A 159 4.51 -9.17 -14.42
CA SER A 159 4.13 -8.39 -15.60
C SER A 159 4.97 -8.77 -16.82
N VAL A 160 6.29 -8.87 -16.65
CA VAL A 160 7.21 -9.26 -17.75
C VAL A 160 6.90 -10.67 -18.25
N MET A 161 6.68 -11.63 -17.34
CA MET A 161 6.30 -13.00 -17.71
C MET A 161 4.97 -13.04 -18.45
N ALA A 162 3.95 -12.34 -17.95
CA ALA A 162 2.65 -12.28 -18.60
C ALA A 162 2.73 -11.66 -20.00
N CYS A 163 3.47 -10.56 -20.17
CA CYS A 163 3.71 -9.94 -21.48
C CYS A 163 4.47 -10.87 -22.42
N TYR A 164 5.44 -11.63 -21.92
CA TYR A 164 6.14 -12.65 -22.71
C TYR A 164 5.17 -13.72 -23.23
N ILE A 165 4.32 -14.29 -22.38
CA ILE A 165 3.32 -15.28 -22.79
C ILE A 165 2.36 -14.71 -23.83
N ILE A 166 1.88 -13.48 -23.65
CA ILE A 166 1.04 -12.79 -24.62
C ILE A 166 1.76 -12.62 -25.97
N SER A 167 3.03 -12.20 -25.95
CA SER A 167 3.81 -12.00 -27.17
C SER A 167 4.03 -13.31 -27.93
N VAL A 168 4.33 -14.39 -27.22
CA VAL A 168 4.48 -15.73 -27.81
C VAL A 168 3.18 -16.18 -28.46
N TYR A 169 2.04 -15.92 -27.82
CA TYR A 169 0.73 -16.24 -28.36
C TYR A 169 0.44 -15.55 -29.70
N TYR A 170 0.85 -14.29 -29.87
CA TYR A 170 0.65 -13.55 -31.13
C TYR A 170 1.70 -13.80 -32.18
N THR A 171 2.96 -14.05 -31.80
CA THR A 171 4.07 -14.17 -32.78
C THR A 171 4.20 -15.54 -33.38
N LEU A 172 3.89 -16.62 -32.65
CA LEU A 172 3.99 -17.99 -33.14
C LEU A 172 3.11 -18.26 -34.37
N PRO A 173 1.82 -17.87 -34.41
CA PRO A 173 0.98 -18.03 -35.58
C PRO A 173 1.51 -17.29 -36.80
N TYR A 174 1.90 -16.03 -36.62
CA TYR A 174 2.40 -15.17 -37.69
C TYR A 174 3.67 -15.71 -38.31
N SER A 175 4.61 -16.23 -37.53
CA SER A 175 5.88 -16.76 -38.04
C SER A 175 5.76 -18.08 -38.82
N ARG A 176 4.64 -18.80 -38.66
CA ARG A 176 4.41 -20.13 -39.29
C ARG A 176 3.27 -20.17 -40.30
N GLY A 177 2.58 -19.03 -40.51
CA GLY A 177 1.48 -18.93 -41.49
C GLY A 177 0.27 -19.79 -41.14
N THR A 178 0.01 -20.01 -39.85
CA THR A 178 -1.13 -20.82 -39.38
C THR A 178 -2.27 -19.92 -38.90
N ASP A 179 -3.45 -20.15 -39.47
CA ASP A 179 -4.63 -19.28 -39.26
C ASP A 179 -5.64 -19.84 -38.25
N THR A 180 -5.41 -21.04 -37.72
CA THR A 180 -6.38 -21.69 -36.82
C THR A 180 -5.91 -21.73 -35.37
N MET A 181 -6.81 -21.42 -34.42
CA MET A 181 -6.53 -21.48 -32.98
C MET A 181 -6.13 -22.87 -32.49
N ALA A 182 -6.58 -23.93 -33.16
CA ALA A 182 -6.21 -25.31 -32.89
C ALA A 182 -4.72 -25.58 -33.16
N GLU A 183 -4.16 -25.03 -34.26
CA GLU A 183 -2.76 -25.16 -34.61
C GLU A 183 -1.86 -24.35 -33.67
N ILE A 184 -2.30 -23.15 -33.26
CA ILE A 184 -1.62 -22.34 -32.23
C ILE A 184 -1.54 -23.10 -30.91
N ALA A 185 -2.64 -23.66 -30.46
CA ALA A 185 -2.73 -24.46 -29.25
C ALA A 185 -1.81 -25.68 -29.28
N THR A 186 -1.80 -26.43 -30.42
CA THR A 186 -0.92 -27.58 -30.56
C THR A 186 0.56 -27.22 -30.63
N MET A 187 0.90 -26.06 -31.21
CA MET A 187 2.27 -25.55 -31.22
C MET A 187 2.76 -25.10 -29.86
N LEU A 188 1.90 -24.39 -29.10
CA LEU A 188 2.20 -23.98 -27.71
C LEU A 188 2.38 -25.21 -26.82
N LEU A 189 1.54 -26.23 -26.98
CA LEU A 189 1.64 -27.50 -26.24
C LEU A 189 2.91 -28.29 -26.61
N LYS A 190 3.27 -28.30 -27.90
CA LYS A 190 4.48 -28.99 -28.37
C LYS A 190 5.76 -28.26 -27.95
N ALA A 191 5.73 -26.91 -27.88
CA ALA A 191 6.82 -26.11 -27.33
C ALA A 191 6.98 -26.30 -25.82
N ARG A 192 5.88 -26.57 -25.13
CA ARG A 192 5.79 -26.78 -23.69
C ARG A 192 6.34 -28.11 -23.20
N GLY A 193 6.41 -29.13 -24.08
CA GLY A 193 6.85 -30.48 -23.68
C GLY A 193 5.96 -31.17 -22.64
N GLN A 194 4.90 -30.50 -22.15
CA GLN A 194 3.96 -31.01 -21.16
C GLN A 194 2.54 -30.58 -21.54
N SER A 195 1.63 -31.51 -21.65
CA SER A 195 0.19 -31.24 -21.67
C SER A 195 -0.26 -30.90 -20.23
N LEU A 196 -1.00 -29.79 -20.05
CA LEU A 196 -1.82 -29.66 -18.84
C LEU A 196 -2.77 -30.84 -18.82
N PRO A 197 -2.64 -31.78 -17.88
CA PRO A 197 -3.30 -33.09 -17.99
C PRO A 197 -4.82 -33.05 -17.85
N LEU A 198 -5.42 -31.86 -17.66
CA LEU A 198 -6.82 -31.68 -17.31
C LEU A 198 -7.67 -30.97 -18.39
N LEU A 199 -7.07 -30.38 -19.43
CA LEU A 199 -7.81 -29.59 -20.42
C LEU A 199 -7.42 -29.94 -21.85
N PRO A 200 -8.39 -29.98 -22.81
CA PRO A 200 -8.08 -30.05 -24.24
C PRO A 200 -7.14 -28.92 -24.67
N GLY A 201 -6.23 -29.19 -25.61
CA GLY A 201 -5.15 -28.28 -25.98
C GLY A 201 -5.58 -26.85 -26.33
N GLU A 202 -6.68 -26.71 -27.08
CA GLU A 202 -7.24 -25.38 -27.42
C GLU A 202 -7.72 -24.61 -26.18
N LEU A 203 -8.45 -25.29 -25.28
CA LEU A 203 -8.96 -24.68 -24.08
C LEU A 203 -7.81 -24.25 -23.13
N ALA A 204 -6.77 -25.09 -23.03
CA ALA A 204 -5.57 -24.75 -22.25
C ALA A 204 -4.89 -23.47 -22.75
N ALA A 205 -4.75 -23.30 -24.08
CA ALA A 205 -4.16 -22.10 -24.68
C ALA A 205 -5.01 -20.84 -24.40
N ILE A 206 -6.33 -20.94 -24.59
CA ILE A 206 -7.25 -19.82 -24.32
C ILE A 206 -7.20 -19.42 -22.84
N VAL A 207 -7.24 -20.39 -21.94
CA VAL A 207 -7.17 -20.14 -20.49
C VAL A 207 -5.83 -19.51 -20.10
N THR A 208 -4.70 -20.01 -20.62
CA THR A 208 -3.39 -19.43 -20.36
C THR A 208 -3.30 -17.99 -20.85
N PHE A 209 -3.80 -17.71 -22.05
CA PHE A 209 -3.84 -16.36 -22.60
C PHE A 209 -4.72 -15.41 -21.78
N ALA A 210 -5.90 -15.87 -21.37
CA ALA A 210 -6.80 -15.09 -20.51
C ALA A 210 -6.15 -14.76 -19.16
N ILE A 211 -5.52 -15.76 -18.53
CA ILE A 211 -4.82 -15.56 -17.24
C ILE A 211 -3.62 -14.60 -17.44
N ALA A 212 -2.86 -14.74 -18.51
CA ALA A 212 -1.75 -13.85 -18.81
C ALA A 212 -2.23 -12.40 -19.02
N SER A 213 -3.33 -12.21 -19.76
CA SER A 213 -3.90 -10.86 -20.00
C SER A 213 -4.39 -10.20 -18.73
N VAL A 214 -5.11 -10.94 -17.89
CA VAL A 214 -5.57 -10.45 -16.58
C VAL A 214 -4.37 -10.16 -15.66
N SER A 215 -3.37 -11.04 -15.64
CA SER A 215 -2.16 -10.84 -14.83
C SER A 215 -1.36 -9.63 -15.28
N ALA A 216 -1.18 -9.44 -16.60
CA ALA A 216 -0.49 -8.27 -17.15
C ALA A 216 -1.17 -6.96 -16.68
N ALA A 217 -2.49 -6.90 -16.76
CA ALA A 217 -3.24 -5.73 -16.31
C ALA A 217 -3.09 -5.48 -14.79
N ILE A 218 -3.31 -6.52 -13.97
CA ILE A 218 -3.24 -6.42 -12.51
C ILE A 218 -1.82 -6.04 -12.06
N TYR A 219 -0.79 -6.78 -12.50
CA TYR A 219 0.56 -6.57 -11.97
C TYR A 219 1.24 -5.34 -12.53
N THR A 220 0.90 -4.87 -13.74
CA THR A 220 1.34 -3.55 -14.23
C THR A 220 0.71 -2.43 -13.39
N LEU A 221 -0.57 -2.54 -13.04
CA LEU A 221 -1.20 -1.57 -12.14
C LEU A 221 -0.57 -1.61 -10.74
N VAL A 222 -0.38 -2.79 -10.16
CA VAL A 222 0.29 -2.96 -8.86
C VAL A 222 1.71 -2.37 -8.89
N PHE A 223 2.47 -2.63 -9.96
CA PHE A 223 3.80 -2.06 -10.14
C PHE A 223 3.76 -0.53 -10.17
N ALA A 224 2.85 0.07 -10.92
CA ALA A 224 2.71 1.53 -10.99
C ALA A 224 2.33 2.13 -9.62
N VAL A 225 1.37 1.53 -8.92
CA VAL A 225 0.93 1.99 -7.59
C VAL A 225 2.05 1.87 -6.57
N LEU A 226 2.72 0.72 -6.48
CA LEU A 226 3.83 0.54 -5.53
C LEU A 226 5.03 1.43 -5.88
N GLY A 227 5.31 1.64 -7.16
CA GLY A 227 6.36 2.54 -7.63
C GLY A 227 6.12 3.98 -7.20
N THR A 228 4.91 4.51 -7.41
CA THR A 228 4.55 5.85 -6.94
C THR A 228 4.61 5.95 -5.42
N PHE A 229 4.22 4.90 -4.72
CA PHE A 229 4.25 4.85 -3.26
C PHE A 229 5.69 4.84 -2.71
N ILE A 230 6.60 4.10 -3.34
CA ILE A 230 8.03 4.10 -3.00
C ILE A 230 8.63 5.50 -3.23
N ILE A 231 8.36 6.13 -4.38
CA ILE A 231 8.83 7.49 -4.68
C ILE A 231 8.34 8.47 -3.62
N PHE A 232 7.09 8.37 -3.20
CA PHE A 232 6.52 9.18 -2.13
C PHE A 232 7.28 8.98 -0.81
N HIS A 233 7.55 7.75 -0.37
CA HIS A 233 8.29 7.47 0.85
C HIS A 233 9.76 7.91 0.79
N ILE A 234 10.42 7.75 -0.37
CA ILE A 234 11.77 8.28 -0.58
C ILE A 234 11.78 9.81 -0.43
N ARG A 235 10.79 10.49 -1.03
CA ARG A 235 10.66 11.94 -0.89
C ARG A 235 10.45 12.35 0.57
N LEU A 236 9.59 11.65 1.31
CA LEU A 236 9.39 11.91 2.75
C LEU A 236 10.69 11.72 3.54
N TYR A 237 11.44 10.67 3.24
CA TYR A 237 12.74 10.41 3.85
C TYR A 237 13.73 11.55 3.58
N CYS A 238 13.81 12.03 2.33
CA CYS A 238 14.71 13.15 1.96
C CYS A 238 14.36 14.46 2.67
N ILE A 239 13.09 14.72 2.97
CA ILE A 239 12.65 15.92 3.70
C ILE A 239 12.61 15.71 5.23
N GLY A 240 12.93 14.51 5.71
CA GLY A 240 12.98 14.17 7.13
C GLY A 240 11.63 14.19 7.83
N MET A 241 10.54 13.83 7.12
CA MET A 241 9.17 13.85 7.66
C MET A 241 8.51 12.47 7.55
N SER A 242 7.67 12.12 8.53
CA SER A 242 6.75 10.99 8.42
C SER A 242 5.52 11.35 7.56
N THR A 243 4.79 10.32 7.10
CA THR A 243 3.52 10.52 6.38
C THR A 243 2.51 11.32 7.22
N SER A 244 2.42 11.04 8.52
CA SER A 244 1.57 11.78 9.46
C SER A 244 1.93 13.25 9.55
N GLU A 245 3.21 13.57 9.67
CA GLU A 245 3.72 14.94 9.74
C GLU A 245 3.45 15.71 8.46
N TYR A 246 3.67 15.07 7.32
CA TYR A 246 3.41 15.66 6.01
C TYR A 246 1.93 16.05 5.85
N ILE A 247 1.02 15.13 6.18
CA ILE A 247 -0.43 15.36 6.11
C ILE A 247 -0.86 16.45 7.09
N PHE A 248 -0.34 16.42 8.33
CA PHE A 248 -0.65 17.41 9.35
C PHE A 248 -0.20 18.81 8.95
N THR A 249 1.02 18.95 8.45
CA THR A 249 1.57 20.23 8.00
C THR A 249 0.78 20.80 6.82
N GLY A 250 0.39 19.93 5.87
CA GLY A 250 -0.44 20.31 4.74
C GLY A 250 -1.84 20.80 5.16
N ARG A 251 -2.47 20.14 6.15
CA ARG A 251 -3.76 20.58 6.72
C ARG A 251 -3.63 21.94 7.43
N LYS A 252 -2.58 22.11 8.21
CA LYS A 252 -2.35 23.36 8.93
C LYS A 252 -2.17 24.55 7.97
N ARG A 253 -1.42 24.35 6.87
CA ARG A 253 -1.26 25.38 5.83
C ARG A 253 -2.60 25.75 5.19
N ARG A 254 -3.42 24.77 4.80
CA ARG A 254 -4.73 25.03 4.20
C ARG A 254 -5.64 25.82 5.14
N MET A 255 -5.70 25.45 6.41
CA MET A 255 -6.51 26.18 7.40
C MET A 255 -6.05 27.63 7.59
N GLN A 256 -4.72 27.87 7.55
CA GLN A 256 -4.18 29.23 7.60
C GLN A 256 -4.51 30.03 6.32
N GLU A 257 -4.49 29.38 5.15
CA GLU A 257 -4.87 30.00 3.89
C GLU A 257 -6.36 30.36 3.89
N GLU A 258 -7.24 29.46 4.35
CA GLU A 258 -8.69 29.71 4.53
C GLU A 258 -8.93 30.86 5.50
N GLU A 259 -8.28 30.86 6.67
CA GLU A 259 -8.41 31.94 7.68
C GLU A 259 -7.94 33.29 7.13
N ASN A 260 -6.86 33.32 6.33
CA ASN A 260 -6.37 34.55 5.72
C ASN A 260 -7.34 35.09 4.65
N VAL A 261 -7.97 34.21 3.85
CA VAL A 261 -8.99 34.59 2.87
C VAL A 261 -10.21 35.20 3.56
N ASP A 262 -10.69 34.59 4.66
CA ASP A 262 -11.83 35.10 5.42
C ASP A 262 -11.54 36.47 6.06
N VAL A 263 -10.31 36.65 6.58
CA VAL A 263 -9.85 37.95 7.14
C VAL A 263 -9.77 39.02 6.06
N GLU A 264 -9.31 38.68 4.85
CA GLU A 264 -9.21 39.61 3.74
C GLU A 264 -10.58 39.99 3.20
N ALA A 265 -11.51 39.03 3.07
CA ALA A 265 -12.90 39.27 2.71
C ALA A 265 -13.61 40.19 3.75
N CYS A 266 -13.40 39.96 5.05
CA CYS A 266 -13.95 40.78 6.11
C CYS A 266 -13.42 42.23 6.07
N LYS A 267 -12.12 42.42 5.75
CA LYS A 267 -11.53 43.76 5.59
C LYS A 267 -12.12 44.50 4.39
N THR A 268 -12.40 43.82 3.28
CA THR A 268 -12.98 44.40 2.11
C THR A 268 -14.40 44.86 2.38
N GLU A 269 -15.23 44.04 3.03
CA GLU A 269 -16.60 44.42 3.44
C GLU A 269 -16.66 45.61 4.41
N LEU A 270 -15.68 45.71 5.33
CA LEU A 270 -15.59 46.85 6.23
C LEU A 270 -15.20 48.12 5.49
N SER A 271 -14.25 48.04 4.56
CA SER A 271 -13.82 49.18 3.73
C SER A 271 -14.94 49.70 2.87
N ASP A 272 -15.79 48.83 2.28
CA ASP A 272 -16.91 49.22 1.47
C ASP A 272 -18.02 49.88 2.29
N LYS A 273 -18.27 49.42 3.51
CA LYS A 273 -19.26 50.05 4.44
C LYS A 273 -18.79 51.41 4.92
N ASP A 274 -17.49 51.59 5.20
CA ASP A 274 -16.92 52.89 5.58
C ASP A 274 -17.02 53.88 4.41
N PHE A 275 -16.89 53.42 3.17
CA PHE A 275 -17.03 54.26 1.98
C PHE A 275 -18.48 54.68 1.70
N GLU A 276 -19.48 53.82 1.95
CA GLU A 276 -20.91 54.16 1.86
C GLU A 276 -21.35 55.18 2.92
N THR A 277 -20.87 55.01 4.18
CA THR A 277 -21.21 55.91 5.28
C THR A 277 -20.65 57.33 5.08
N VAL A 278 -19.49 57.45 4.41
CA VAL A 278 -18.92 58.80 4.05
C VAL A 278 -19.70 59.48 2.95
N LYS A 279 -20.30 58.75 2.00
CA LYS A 279 -21.18 59.32 0.95
C LYS A 279 -22.49 59.84 1.49
N ASP A 280 -23.12 59.14 2.42
CA ASP A 280 -24.42 59.57 2.99
C ASP A 280 -24.28 60.79 3.92
N ASN A 281 -23.14 61.05 4.52
CA ASN A 281 -22.87 62.22 5.34
C ASN A 281 -22.42 63.47 4.56
N SER A 282 -22.31 63.37 3.22
CA SER A 282 -21.87 64.46 2.33
C SER A 282 -23.00 65.06 1.43
N GLN A 283 -24.26 64.65 1.68
CA GLN A 283 -25.48 65.26 1.12
C GLN A 283 -26.19 66.05 2.20
#